data_bf0b310fd63c17048c90e56ffe4891cb
#
_entry.id   bf0b310fd63c17048c90e56ffe4891cb
#
_cell.length_a   1.000
_cell.length_b   1.000
_cell.length_c   1.000
_cell.angle_alpha   90.00
_cell.angle_beta   90.00
_cell.angle_gamma   90.00
#
_symmetry.space_group_name_H-M   'P 1'
#
loop_
_entity.id
_entity.type
_entity.pdbx_description
1 polymer ?
#
loop_
_entity_poly.entity_id
_entity_poly.type
_entity_poly.pdbx_seq_one_letter_code
_entity_poly.pdbx_strand_id
1 'polypeptide(L)'
;IVVMAIIFAVLLAGMTPTTVEPEIVAAAANAGYWAELAGGGQVTASVFDRHVAKLEEELEEGRTVEFNAMFMDRYLWNLQFGSQRIVPKKRASGTPIDGVVVSAGIPEFDEAVELIHNLNADGFPYVSFKPGTVDQIRQVVRIAKAVAPTKVLIEVEGGSAGGHHSWESLDDLLLSTYAEMREQSNLVLVVGGGIGTPERGADYITGEWATEYGRPLMPVDGVLVGTAAMTAKEAHTSPEVKQMLVSTPGIPVKGDGNDPFAPLGEQWVPSGQAKGGVTSGLSHLHADIYELENSSARCGRLLVRVMKHPEELESRRDEIIKALDATAKPY
;
A
#
# COMPACT_ATOMS: atom_id res chain seq x y z
N ILE A 1 11.23 23.00 13.34
CA ILE A 1 11.16 21.49 13.49
C ILE A 1 9.72 21.05 13.77
N VAL A 2 8.89 21.86 14.44
CA VAL A 2 7.53 21.47 14.86
C VAL A 2 6.48 21.59 13.73
N VAL A 3 6.72 22.34 12.66
CA VAL A 3 5.72 22.62 11.63
C VAL A 3 5.63 21.52 10.56
N MET A 4 6.66 20.71 10.34
CA MET A 4 6.60 19.59 9.38
C MET A 4 5.95 18.30 9.96
N ALA A 5 5.94 18.11 11.26
CA ALA A 5 5.43 16.89 11.89
C ALA A 5 3.89 16.76 11.86
N ILE A 6 3.15 17.81 11.58
CA ILE A 6 1.68 17.80 11.65
C ILE A 6 1.02 17.54 10.28
N ILE A 7 1.72 17.76 9.18
CA ILE A 7 1.13 17.68 7.83
C ILE A 7 0.99 16.24 7.32
N PHE A 8 1.76 15.28 7.88
CA PHE A 8 1.82 13.91 7.40
C PHE A 8 1.46 12.83 8.42
N ALA A 9 0.75 13.19 9.49
CA ALA A 9 0.38 12.19 10.52
C ALA A 9 -0.57 11.10 9.99
N VAL A 10 -1.33 11.37 8.93
CA VAL A 10 -2.20 10.40 8.27
C VAL A 10 -2.02 10.52 6.75
N LEU A 11 -1.75 9.39 6.11
CA LEU A 11 -1.57 9.28 4.67
C LEU A 11 -2.63 8.33 4.09
N LEU A 12 -3.12 8.66 2.89
CA LEU A 12 -3.95 7.76 2.11
C LEU A 12 -3.06 6.88 1.22
N ALA A 13 -3.11 5.57 1.43
CA ALA A 13 -2.30 4.61 0.70
C ALA A 13 -2.64 4.53 -0.79
N GLY A 14 -1.61 4.30 -1.61
CA GLY A 14 -1.76 3.96 -3.02
C GLY A 14 -2.41 2.58 -3.21
N MET A 15 -3.61 2.57 -3.74
CA MET A 15 -4.40 1.35 -3.97
C MET A 15 -4.90 1.33 -5.42
N THR A 16 -4.43 0.38 -6.23
CA THR A 16 -4.85 0.26 -7.63
C THR A 16 -6.38 0.20 -7.81
N PRO A 17 -7.18 -0.43 -6.93
CA PRO A 17 -8.64 -0.43 -7.12
C PRO A 17 -9.34 0.88 -6.71
N THR A 18 -8.63 1.84 -6.11
CA THR A 18 -9.29 3.01 -5.50
C THR A 18 -8.58 4.33 -5.77
N THR A 19 -7.30 4.45 -5.42
CA THR A 19 -6.56 5.72 -5.57
C THR A 19 -5.89 5.90 -6.94
N VAL A 20 -6.30 5.11 -7.92
CA VAL A 20 -6.10 5.41 -9.35
C VAL A 20 -6.97 6.59 -9.78
N GLU A 21 -8.11 6.77 -9.11
CA GLU A 21 -9.05 7.84 -9.34
C GLU A 21 -8.61 9.10 -8.57
N PRO A 22 -8.48 10.23 -9.24
CA PRO A 22 -7.95 11.45 -8.62
C PRO A 22 -8.87 12.07 -7.56
N GLU A 23 -10.17 11.82 -7.61
CA GLU A 23 -11.17 12.42 -6.72
C GLU A 23 -10.92 12.10 -5.25
N ILE A 24 -10.68 10.84 -4.91
CA ILE A 24 -10.38 10.46 -3.52
C ILE A 24 -9.01 10.98 -3.08
N VAL A 25 -8.05 11.02 -4.00
CA VAL A 25 -6.69 11.53 -3.73
C VAL A 25 -6.75 13.03 -3.44
N ALA A 26 -7.45 13.80 -4.30
CA ALA A 26 -7.66 15.23 -4.10
C ALA A 26 -8.46 15.53 -2.82
N ALA A 27 -9.52 14.75 -2.54
CA ALA A 27 -10.32 14.91 -1.33
C ALA A 27 -9.49 14.74 -0.06
N ALA A 28 -8.62 13.72 -0.01
CA ALA A 28 -7.72 13.51 1.12
C ALA A 28 -6.69 14.66 1.25
N ALA A 29 -6.10 15.10 0.14
CA ALA A 29 -5.14 16.20 0.14
C ALA A 29 -5.79 17.54 0.58
N ASN A 30 -6.99 17.85 0.09
CA ASN A 30 -7.75 19.04 0.48
C ASN A 30 -8.17 19.03 1.95
N ALA A 31 -8.41 17.83 2.51
CA ALA A 31 -8.68 17.67 3.93
C ALA A 31 -7.42 17.85 4.82
N GLY A 32 -6.26 18.08 4.23
CA GLY A 32 -5.01 18.34 4.96
C GLY A 32 -4.16 17.10 5.21
N TYR A 33 -4.49 16.00 4.56
CA TYR A 33 -3.70 14.76 4.59
C TYR A 33 -2.79 14.67 3.36
N TRP A 34 -1.89 13.72 3.33
CA TRP A 34 -1.14 13.40 2.13
C TRP A 34 -1.68 12.12 1.50
N ALA A 35 -1.65 12.03 0.18
CA ALA A 35 -2.32 10.94 -0.52
C ALA A 35 -1.49 10.46 -1.71
N GLU A 36 -1.51 9.16 -1.94
CA GLU A 36 -0.80 8.51 -3.03
C GLU A 36 -1.73 8.30 -4.24
N LEU A 37 -1.41 8.90 -5.39
CA LEU A 37 -2.00 8.54 -6.68
C LEU A 37 -1.38 7.20 -7.12
N ALA A 38 -2.20 6.15 -7.24
CA ALA A 38 -1.71 4.82 -7.56
C ALA A 38 -1.27 4.69 -9.02
N GLY A 39 0.02 4.41 -9.24
CA GLY A 39 0.62 4.22 -10.55
C GLY A 39 0.19 2.93 -11.25
N GLY A 40 -0.29 1.92 -10.52
CA GLY A 40 -0.78 0.66 -11.08
C GLY A 40 -1.94 0.82 -12.07
N GLY A 41 -2.73 1.89 -11.94
CA GLY A 41 -3.80 2.24 -12.88
C GLY A 41 -3.38 3.20 -14.00
N GLN A 42 -2.20 3.80 -13.93
CA GLN A 42 -1.69 4.76 -14.91
C GLN A 42 -0.96 4.03 -16.04
N VAL A 43 -1.70 3.19 -16.77
CA VAL A 43 -1.16 2.19 -17.71
C VAL A 43 -0.79 2.74 -19.09
N THR A 44 -1.16 3.98 -19.40
CA THR A 44 -0.75 4.71 -20.61
C THR A 44 -0.57 6.18 -20.32
N ALA A 45 0.20 6.89 -21.15
CA ALA A 45 0.36 8.33 -21.01
C ALA A 45 -0.99 9.07 -21.10
N SER A 46 -1.90 8.66 -21.99
CA SER A 46 -3.22 9.30 -22.14
C SER A 46 -4.14 9.07 -20.94
N VAL A 47 -4.06 7.92 -20.26
CA VAL A 47 -4.78 7.67 -19.01
C VAL A 47 -4.23 8.56 -17.91
N PHE A 48 -2.91 8.59 -17.77
CA PHE A 48 -2.22 9.44 -16.79
C PHE A 48 -2.54 10.92 -17.01
N ASP A 49 -2.49 11.41 -18.24
CA ASP A 49 -2.81 12.81 -18.59
C ASP A 49 -4.23 13.21 -18.16
N ARG A 50 -5.22 12.32 -18.38
CA ARG A 50 -6.60 12.58 -17.94
C ARG A 50 -6.73 12.64 -16.42
N HIS A 51 -6.10 11.68 -15.71
CA HIS A 51 -6.18 11.65 -14.25
C HIS A 51 -5.43 12.82 -13.63
N VAL A 52 -4.29 13.22 -14.18
CA VAL A 52 -3.56 14.41 -13.73
C VAL A 52 -4.38 15.68 -13.97
N ALA A 53 -4.97 15.84 -15.16
CA ALA A 53 -5.82 17.00 -15.43
C ALA A 53 -6.99 17.10 -14.44
N LYS A 54 -7.61 15.97 -14.10
CA LYS A 54 -8.67 15.91 -13.09
C LYS A 54 -8.16 16.22 -11.69
N LEU A 55 -6.99 15.70 -11.33
CA LEU A 55 -6.33 16.00 -10.06
C LEU A 55 -6.04 17.50 -9.91
N GLU A 56 -5.48 18.13 -10.96
CA GLU A 56 -5.18 19.57 -10.98
C GLU A 56 -6.45 20.43 -10.89
N GLU A 57 -7.58 19.97 -11.44
CA GLU A 57 -8.88 20.64 -11.33
C GLU A 57 -9.44 20.60 -9.89
N GLU A 58 -9.21 19.51 -9.17
CA GLU A 58 -9.84 19.27 -7.87
C GLU A 58 -8.97 19.65 -6.67
N LEU A 59 -7.65 19.71 -6.84
CA LEU A 59 -6.74 20.09 -5.76
C LEU A 59 -6.86 21.59 -5.43
N GLU A 60 -7.00 21.87 -4.15
CA GLU A 60 -6.91 23.24 -3.64
C GLU A 60 -5.49 23.78 -3.75
N GLU A 61 -5.37 25.10 -3.85
CA GLU A 61 -4.08 25.79 -3.95
C GLU A 61 -3.14 25.41 -2.80
N GLY A 62 -1.90 25.04 -3.15
CA GLY A 62 -0.86 24.66 -2.20
C GLY A 62 -0.96 23.21 -1.70
N ARG A 63 -1.93 22.44 -2.16
CA ARG A 63 -2.00 21.02 -1.87
C ARG A 63 -1.16 20.21 -2.84
N THR A 64 -0.53 19.16 -2.34
CA THR A 64 0.31 18.25 -3.12
C THR A 64 -0.02 16.80 -2.79
N VAL A 65 0.40 15.89 -3.66
CA VAL A 65 0.20 14.46 -3.54
C VAL A 65 1.47 13.69 -3.84
N GLU A 66 1.51 12.41 -3.49
CA GLU A 66 2.54 11.48 -3.92
C GLU A 66 2.08 10.64 -5.12
N PHE A 67 3.04 10.14 -5.87
CA PHE A 67 2.82 9.15 -6.92
C PHE A 67 3.39 7.80 -6.48
N ASN A 68 2.53 6.78 -6.37
CA ASN A 68 2.94 5.43 -6.00
C ASN A 68 3.34 4.63 -7.24
N ALA A 69 4.62 4.31 -7.37
CA ALA A 69 5.22 3.61 -8.50
C ALA A 69 5.53 2.15 -8.17
N MET A 70 5.10 1.23 -9.03
CA MET A 70 5.35 -0.20 -8.89
C MET A 70 6.73 -0.55 -9.48
N PHE A 71 7.76 -0.63 -8.64
CA PHE A 71 9.15 -0.80 -9.07
C PHE A 71 9.39 -2.10 -9.87
N MET A 72 8.81 -3.22 -9.43
CA MET A 72 9.01 -4.52 -10.09
C MET A 72 8.22 -4.68 -11.40
N ASP A 73 7.21 -3.86 -11.64
CA ASP A 73 6.50 -3.84 -12.92
C ASP A 73 7.31 -3.07 -13.96
N ARG A 74 8.09 -3.79 -14.77
CA ARG A 74 9.00 -3.21 -15.76
C ARG A 74 8.31 -2.34 -16.81
N TYR A 75 7.07 -2.68 -17.17
CA TYR A 75 6.31 -1.88 -18.14
C TYR A 75 5.92 -0.53 -17.52
N LEU A 76 5.28 -0.55 -16.36
CA LEU A 76 4.86 0.66 -15.67
C LEU A 76 6.07 1.51 -15.26
N TRP A 77 7.13 0.90 -14.75
CA TRP A 77 8.36 1.62 -14.41
C TRP A 77 8.97 2.34 -15.61
N ASN A 78 9.09 1.66 -16.77
CA ASN A 78 9.59 2.29 -18.00
C ASN A 78 8.70 3.43 -18.51
N LEU A 79 7.39 3.28 -18.42
CA LEU A 79 6.43 4.31 -18.79
C LEU A 79 6.55 5.53 -17.86
N GLN A 80 6.55 5.29 -16.56
CA GLN A 80 6.41 6.32 -15.53
C GLN A 80 7.73 7.04 -15.24
N PHE A 81 8.81 6.32 -14.99
CA PHE A 81 10.12 6.85 -14.57
C PHE A 81 11.30 6.48 -15.46
N GLY A 82 11.20 5.41 -16.23
CA GLY A 82 12.27 4.92 -17.10
C GLY A 82 12.38 5.71 -18.40
N SER A 83 12.27 5.03 -19.55
CA SER A 83 12.50 5.64 -20.87
C SER A 83 11.50 6.72 -21.26
N GLN A 84 10.20 6.58 -20.88
CA GLN A 84 9.18 7.55 -21.26
C GLN A 84 9.02 8.71 -20.28
N ARG A 85 9.31 8.51 -18.99
CA ARG A 85 9.37 9.54 -17.95
C ARG A 85 8.13 10.42 -17.88
N ILE A 86 6.93 9.84 -17.97
CA ILE A 86 5.69 10.63 -18.00
C ILE A 86 5.46 11.40 -16.69
N VAL A 87 5.84 10.82 -15.52
CA VAL A 87 5.65 11.45 -14.21
C VAL A 87 6.63 12.61 -13.99
N PRO A 88 7.95 12.47 -14.19
CA PRO A 88 8.88 13.60 -14.15
C PRO A 88 8.54 14.73 -15.12
N LYS A 89 8.06 14.41 -16.33
CA LYS A 89 7.63 15.44 -17.29
C LYS A 89 6.44 16.26 -16.77
N LYS A 90 5.48 15.61 -16.13
CA LYS A 90 4.33 16.31 -15.49
C LYS A 90 4.80 17.16 -14.31
N ARG A 91 5.67 16.64 -13.45
CA ARG A 91 6.27 17.42 -12.36
C ARG A 91 6.95 18.68 -12.89
N ALA A 92 7.76 18.56 -13.94
CA ALA A 92 8.44 19.69 -14.58
C ALA A 92 7.47 20.72 -15.20
N SER A 93 6.25 20.33 -15.57
CA SER A 93 5.19 21.24 -16.06
C SER A 93 4.38 21.89 -14.94
N GLY A 94 4.69 21.62 -13.68
CA GLY A 94 4.06 22.26 -12.52
C GLY A 94 2.97 21.42 -11.85
N THR A 95 2.72 20.18 -12.28
CA THR A 95 1.76 19.28 -11.61
C THR A 95 2.14 19.11 -10.14
N PRO A 96 1.19 19.23 -9.19
CA PRO A 96 1.45 19.23 -7.75
C PRO A 96 1.68 17.82 -7.19
N ILE A 97 2.54 17.03 -7.84
CA ILE A 97 3.07 15.77 -7.34
C ILE A 97 4.46 16.04 -6.80
N ASP A 98 4.66 15.99 -5.49
CA ASP A 98 5.94 16.33 -4.84
C ASP A 98 6.62 15.14 -4.15
N GLY A 99 5.97 13.97 -4.10
CA GLY A 99 6.55 12.75 -3.59
C GLY A 99 6.45 11.59 -4.57
N VAL A 100 7.39 10.66 -4.46
CA VAL A 100 7.39 9.39 -5.20
C VAL A 100 7.54 8.26 -4.21
N VAL A 101 6.54 7.38 -4.17
CA VAL A 101 6.55 6.15 -3.38
C VAL A 101 7.02 5.01 -4.27
N VAL A 102 8.14 4.40 -3.94
CA VAL A 102 8.68 3.21 -4.59
C VAL A 102 8.11 1.98 -3.89
N SER A 103 7.11 1.36 -4.51
CA SER A 103 6.39 0.20 -3.99
C SER A 103 6.66 -1.06 -4.81
N ALA A 104 6.14 -2.21 -4.33
CA ALA A 104 6.35 -3.50 -4.97
C ALA A 104 7.84 -3.83 -5.18
N GLY A 105 8.61 -3.77 -4.12
CA GLY A 105 10.04 -4.06 -4.09
C GLY A 105 10.89 -2.84 -3.68
N ILE A 106 12.07 -3.13 -3.17
CA ILE A 106 13.08 -2.12 -2.83
C ILE A 106 14.25 -2.27 -3.81
N PRO A 107 14.66 -1.21 -4.52
CA PRO A 107 15.83 -1.27 -5.40
C PRO A 107 17.10 -1.68 -4.65
N GLU A 108 18.06 -2.23 -5.34
CA GLU A 108 19.39 -2.48 -4.77
C GLU A 108 20.02 -1.18 -4.28
N PHE A 109 20.93 -1.27 -3.31
CA PHE A 109 21.46 -0.11 -2.59
C PHE A 109 21.95 1.02 -3.51
N ASP A 110 22.82 0.70 -4.46
CA ASP A 110 23.40 1.70 -5.36
C ASP A 110 22.32 2.29 -6.30
N GLU A 111 21.41 1.44 -6.80
CA GLU A 111 20.30 1.85 -7.65
C GLU A 111 19.33 2.78 -6.88
N ALA A 112 19.05 2.48 -5.61
CA ALA A 112 18.17 3.31 -4.77
C ALA A 112 18.77 4.68 -4.49
N VAL A 113 20.08 4.75 -4.21
CA VAL A 113 20.80 6.01 -3.99
C VAL A 113 20.79 6.87 -5.25
N GLU A 114 21.09 6.27 -6.41
CA GLU A 114 21.03 6.96 -7.70
C GLU A 114 19.60 7.43 -8.02
N LEU A 115 18.61 6.59 -7.78
CA LEU A 115 17.20 6.92 -7.98
C LEU A 115 16.77 8.15 -7.16
N ILE A 116 17.13 8.21 -5.86
CA ILE A 116 16.83 9.37 -5.02
C ILE A 116 17.45 10.64 -5.60
N HIS A 117 18.73 10.60 -6.00
CA HIS A 117 19.39 11.76 -6.61
C HIS A 117 18.68 12.20 -7.90
N ASN A 118 18.31 11.25 -8.76
CA ASN A 118 17.62 11.53 -10.01
C ASN A 118 16.24 12.13 -9.77
N LEU A 119 15.45 11.58 -8.84
CA LEU A 119 14.12 12.10 -8.49
C LEU A 119 14.22 13.50 -7.87
N ASN A 120 15.19 13.76 -7.00
CA ASN A 120 15.40 15.10 -6.46
C ASN A 120 15.79 16.11 -7.56
N ALA A 121 16.62 15.70 -8.53
CA ALA A 121 16.96 16.54 -9.69
C ALA A 121 15.74 16.81 -10.59
N ASP A 122 14.78 15.88 -10.66
CA ASP A 122 13.48 16.04 -11.34
C ASP A 122 12.49 16.94 -10.57
N GLY A 123 12.85 17.37 -9.36
CA GLY A 123 12.02 18.26 -8.53
C GLY A 123 11.10 17.55 -7.55
N PHE A 124 11.30 16.27 -7.27
CA PHE A 124 10.59 15.55 -6.20
C PHE A 124 11.40 15.64 -4.90
N PRO A 125 10.96 16.43 -3.90
CA PRO A 125 11.68 16.55 -2.64
C PRO A 125 11.52 15.35 -1.73
N TYR A 126 10.52 14.50 -1.95
CA TYR A 126 10.20 13.36 -1.10
C TYR A 126 10.26 12.06 -1.88
N VAL A 127 11.00 11.09 -1.32
CA VAL A 127 11.07 9.73 -1.85
C VAL A 127 10.75 8.76 -0.70
N SER A 128 9.76 7.92 -0.94
CA SER A 128 9.27 6.93 0.02
C SER A 128 9.60 5.52 -0.45
N PHE A 129 9.85 4.60 0.48
CA PHE A 129 9.99 3.16 0.22
C PHE A 129 9.02 2.37 1.10
N LYS A 130 8.44 1.29 0.56
CA LYS A 130 7.49 0.40 1.27
C LYS A 130 8.11 -0.96 1.59
N PRO A 131 8.92 -1.08 2.65
CA PRO A 131 9.44 -2.37 3.09
C PRO A 131 8.39 -3.14 3.90
N GLY A 132 8.36 -4.48 3.70
CA GLY A 132 7.51 -5.40 4.46
C GLY A 132 8.29 -6.47 5.23
N THR A 133 9.62 -6.39 5.28
CA THR A 133 10.48 -7.31 6.03
C THR A 133 11.59 -6.57 6.77
N VAL A 134 12.13 -7.19 7.84
CA VAL A 134 13.24 -6.62 8.62
C VAL A 134 14.45 -6.30 7.72
N ASP A 135 14.79 -7.18 6.77
CA ASP A 135 15.94 -6.96 5.89
C ASP A 135 15.72 -5.79 4.94
N GLN A 136 14.51 -5.64 4.40
CA GLN A 136 14.15 -4.49 3.56
C GLN A 136 14.18 -3.19 4.35
N ILE A 137 13.67 -3.17 5.59
CA ILE A 137 13.75 -2.00 6.48
C ILE A 137 15.20 -1.59 6.69
N ARG A 138 16.09 -2.53 7.03
CA ARG A 138 17.52 -2.27 7.19
C ARG A 138 18.19 -1.79 5.90
N GLN A 139 17.75 -2.26 4.75
CA GLN A 139 18.20 -1.73 3.45
C GLN A 139 17.82 -0.27 3.29
N VAL A 140 16.55 0.12 3.57
CA VAL A 140 16.10 1.52 3.52
C VAL A 140 16.86 2.40 4.52
N VAL A 141 17.12 1.91 5.74
CA VAL A 141 17.95 2.62 6.73
C VAL A 141 19.36 2.91 6.18
N ARG A 142 19.99 1.94 5.53
CA ARG A 142 21.32 2.15 4.90
C ARG A 142 21.24 3.16 3.75
N ILE A 143 20.19 3.09 2.92
CA ILE A 143 19.95 4.05 1.84
C ILE A 143 19.77 5.46 2.42
N ALA A 144 18.92 5.65 3.41
CA ALA A 144 18.70 6.94 4.06
C ALA A 144 20.00 7.54 4.63
N LYS A 145 20.82 6.70 5.26
CA LYS A 145 22.15 7.11 5.77
C LYS A 145 23.07 7.60 4.66
N ALA A 146 23.05 6.95 3.50
CA ALA A 146 23.94 7.29 2.38
C ALA A 146 23.53 8.61 1.71
N VAL A 147 22.25 8.94 1.69
CA VAL A 147 21.75 10.16 1.02
C VAL A 147 21.53 11.34 1.98
N ALA A 148 21.92 11.19 3.24
CA ALA A 148 21.77 12.29 4.22
C ALA A 148 22.46 13.58 3.73
N PRO A 149 21.85 14.76 3.90
CA PRO A 149 20.67 15.07 4.70
C PRO A 149 19.31 14.96 3.98
N THR A 150 19.28 14.42 2.75
CA THR A 150 18.04 14.26 1.97
C THR A 150 17.02 13.45 2.78
N LYS A 151 15.78 13.93 2.86
CA LYS A 151 14.70 13.23 3.57
C LYS A 151 14.26 12.00 2.78
N VAL A 152 14.13 10.89 3.49
CA VAL A 152 13.59 9.63 2.98
C VAL A 152 12.42 9.24 3.87
N LEU A 153 11.31 8.86 3.27
CA LEU A 153 10.20 8.26 4.01
C LEU A 153 10.33 6.74 3.96
N ILE A 154 10.02 6.11 5.07
CA ILE A 154 9.91 4.67 5.15
C ILE A 154 8.48 4.32 5.59
N GLU A 155 7.74 3.65 4.73
CA GLU A 155 6.37 3.22 4.95
C GLU A 155 6.37 1.74 5.27
N VAL A 156 6.60 1.41 6.55
CA VAL A 156 6.65 0.01 6.99
C VAL A 156 5.25 -0.58 6.91
N GLU A 157 5.08 -1.60 6.09
CA GLU A 157 3.79 -2.24 5.86
C GLU A 157 3.78 -3.66 6.41
N GLY A 158 2.93 -3.88 7.43
CA GLY A 158 2.75 -5.19 8.06
C GLY A 158 1.83 -6.12 7.27
N GLY A 159 1.86 -7.38 7.63
CA GLY A 159 1.11 -8.43 6.96
C GLY A 159 -0.41 -8.38 7.10
N SER A 160 -0.96 -7.48 7.93
CA SER A 160 -2.41 -7.23 8.00
C SER A 160 -2.93 -6.28 6.93
N ALA A 161 -2.08 -5.89 5.96
CA ALA A 161 -2.47 -5.03 4.86
C ALA A 161 -3.45 -5.75 3.90
N GLY A 162 -4.46 -5.04 3.43
CA GLY A 162 -5.26 -5.46 2.28
C GLY A 162 -4.47 -5.27 0.98
N GLY A 163 -4.74 -6.09 -0.03
CA GLY A 163 -3.93 -6.10 -1.24
C GLY A 163 -2.62 -6.88 -1.05
N HIS A 164 -1.55 -6.43 -1.71
CA HIS A 164 -0.22 -7.02 -1.51
C HIS A 164 0.21 -6.80 -0.06
N HIS A 165 0.73 -7.85 0.56
CA HIS A 165 1.11 -7.82 1.97
C HIS A 165 2.38 -8.62 2.24
N SER A 166 3.05 -8.32 3.35
CA SER A 166 4.11 -9.15 3.91
C SER A 166 3.51 -10.27 4.80
N TRP A 167 4.37 -11.13 5.32
CA TRP A 167 3.99 -12.17 6.28
C TRP A 167 4.42 -11.85 7.72
N GLU A 168 5.08 -10.71 7.93
CA GLU A 168 5.53 -10.28 9.25
C GLU A 168 4.54 -9.29 9.86
N SER A 169 4.30 -9.39 11.17
CA SER A 169 3.43 -8.41 11.84
C SER A 169 4.09 -7.04 11.87
N LEU A 170 3.28 -5.98 11.79
CA LEU A 170 3.79 -4.62 11.88
C LEU A 170 4.55 -4.39 13.20
N ASP A 171 4.02 -4.90 14.32
CA ASP A 171 4.63 -4.75 15.61
C ASP A 171 5.99 -5.43 15.70
N ASP A 172 6.13 -6.67 15.15
CA ASP A 172 7.40 -7.39 15.12
C ASP A 172 8.45 -6.69 14.26
N LEU A 173 8.03 -6.16 13.10
CA LEU A 173 8.89 -5.34 12.24
C LEU A 173 9.44 -4.14 13.02
N LEU A 174 8.56 -3.41 13.70
CA LEU A 174 8.94 -2.22 14.46
C LEU A 174 9.78 -2.57 15.69
N LEU A 175 9.40 -3.57 16.47
CA LEU A 175 10.18 -4.02 17.65
C LEU A 175 11.61 -4.42 17.27
N SER A 176 11.79 -4.96 16.06
CA SER A 176 13.10 -5.41 15.57
C SER A 176 13.98 -4.30 15.00
N THR A 177 13.39 -3.17 14.55
CA THR A 177 14.10 -2.19 13.71
C THR A 177 13.93 -0.74 14.15
N TYR A 178 13.07 -0.44 15.11
CA TYR A 178 12.71 0.93 15.49
C TYR A 178 13.93 1.76 15.89
N ALA A 179 14.82 1.22 16.72
CA ALA A 179 16.02 1.94 17.16
C ALA A 179 16.92 2.31 15.96
N GLU A 180 17.14 1.35 15.03
CA GLU A 180 17.96 1.57 13.83
C GLU A 180 17.36 2.68 12.95
N MET A 181 16.03 2.72 12.81
CA MET A 181 15.34 3.78 12.04
C MET A 181 15.46 5.14 12.73
N ARG A 182 15.31 5.21 14.06
CA ARG A 182 15.35 6.47 14.81
C ARG A 182 16.76 7.05 14.99
N GLU A 183 17.81 6.28 14.72
CA GLU A 183 19.18 6.80 14.62
C GLU A 183 19.38 7.68 13.37
N GLN A 184 18.52 7.56 12.36
CA GLN A 184 18.61 8.34 11.13
C GLN A 184 17.72 9.60 11.20
N SER A 185 18.34 10.76 11.38
CA SER A 185 17.60 12.04 11.53
C SER A 185 16.89 12.52 10.26
N ASN A 186 17.23 11.94 9.12
CA ASN A 186 16.61 12.23 7.82
C ASN A 186 15.58 11.18 7.41
N LEU A 187 15.28 10.17 8.25
CA LEU A 187 14.26 9.16 8.00
C LEU A 187 12.94 9.56 8.67
N VAL A 188 11.86 9.54 7.92
CA VAL A 188 10.48 9.77 8.40
C VAL A 188 9.78 8.42 8.43
N LEU A 189 9.31 8.00 9.61
CA LEU A 189 8.70 6.70 9.83
C LEU A 189 7.18 6.77 9.72
N VAL A 190 6.65 6.17 8.69
CA VAL A 190 5.21 5.95 8.47
C VAL A 190 4.93 4.44 8.58
N VAL A 191 3.79 4.06 9.12
CA VAL A 191 3.41 2.65 9.30
C VAL A 191 2.03 2.37 8.74
N GLY A 192 1.84 1.19 8.16
CA GLY A 192 0.59 0.74 7.56
C GLY A 192 0.34 -0.75 7.72
N GLY A 193 -0.84 -1.18 7.32
CA GLY A 193 -1.27 -2.57 7.44
C GLY A 193 -2.18 -2.80 8.65
N GLY A 194 -3.49 -2.96 8.40
CA GLY A 194 -4.49 -3.18 9.43
C GLY A 194 -4.91 -1.96 10.25
N ILE A 195 -4.47 -0.76 9.86
CA ILE A 195 -4.88 0.49 10.53
C ILE A 195 -6.20 0.97 9.91
N GLY A 196 -7.30 0.61 10.53
CA GLY A 196 -8.66 0.92 10.04
C GLY A 196 -9.50 1.74 11.01
N THR A 197 -8.99 2.06 12.22
CA THR A 197 -9.70 2.85 13.23
C THR A 197 -8.84 3.99 13.75
N PRO A 198 -9.46 5.09 14.23
CA PRO A 198 -8.73 6.21 14.81
C PRO A 198 -7.86 5.81 16.02
N GLU A 199 -8.38 4.91 16.85
CA GLU A 199 -7.71 4.42 18.06
C GLU A 199 -6.40 3.71 17.69
N ARG A 200 -6.46 2.78 16.71
CA ARG A 200 -5.27 2.06 16.25
C ARG A 200 -4.24 3.01 15.61
N GLY A 201 -4.69 4.01 14.88
CA GLY A 201 -3.81 5.06 14.36
C GLY A 201 -3.15 5.88 15.47
N ALA A 202 -3.93 6.26 16.50
CA ALA A 202 -3.42 7.01 17.65
C ALA A 202 -2.38 6.22 18.44
N ASP A 203 -2.60 4.92 18.67
CA ASP A 203 -1.66 4.04 19.38
C ASP A 203 -0.26 4.06 18.73
N TYR A 204 -0.18 4.03 17.39
CA TYR A 204 1.11 4.13 16.70
C TYR A 204 1.70 5.53 16.77
N ILE A 205 0.90 6.58 16.55
CA ILE A 205 1.39 7.97 16.57
C ILE A 205 1.90 8.35 17.94
N THR A 206 1.21 7.93 19.01
CA THR A 206 1.64 8.19 20.41
C THR A 206 2.74 7.25 20.89
N GLY A 207 2.87 6.09 20.26
CA GLY A 207 3.79 5.03 20.64
C GLY A 207 3.26 4.10 21.73
N GLU A 208 1.99 4.24 22.12
CA GLU A 208 1.36 3.43 23.18
C GLU A 208 1.32 1.94 22.81
N TRP A 209 1.22 1.59 21.51
CA TRP A 209 1.27 0.22 21.03
C TRP A 209 2.44 -0.62 21.59
N ALA A 210 3.60 0.01 21.85
CA ALA A 210 4.80 -0.67 22.31
C ALA A 210 4.72 -1.09 23.80
N THR A 211 3.82 -0.49 24.57
CA THR A 211 3.66 -0.78 26.00
C THR A 211 3.13 -2.19 26.26
N GLU A 212 2.35 -2.74 25.34
CA GLU A 212 1.88 -4.13 25.37
C GLU A 212 3.05 -5.14 25.39
N TYR A 213 4.21 -4.73 24.85
CA TYR A 213 5.45 -5.51 24.80
C TYR A 213 6.44 -5.16 25.92
N GLY A 214 6.00 -4.39 26.93
CA GLY A 214 6.88 -3.92 28.00
C GLY A 214 7.98 -2.97 27.51
N ARG A 215 7.75 -2.28 26.41
CA ARG A 215 8.68 -1.28 25.86
C ARG A 215 8.26 0.14 26.26
N PRO A 216 9.18 1.10 26.26
CA PRO A 216 8.82 2.52 26.36
C PRO A 216 7.95 2.92 25.15
N LEU A 217 7.36 4.12 25.20
CA LEU A 217 6.63 4.67 24.07
C LEU A 217 7.53 4.70 22.81
N MET A 218 7.00 4.21 21.71
CA MET A 218 7.69 4.14 20.42
C MET A 218 6.85 4.83 19.34
N PRO A 219 6.76 6.18 19.35
CA PRO A 219 5.93 6.92 18.41
C PRO A 219 6.44 6.83 16.99
N VAL A 220 5.52 6.81 16.03
CA VAL A 220 5.80 6.95 14.60
C VAL A 220 5.48 8.37 14.12
N ASP A 221 5.96 8.75 12.93
CA ASP A 221 5.74 10.09 12.39
C ASP A 221 4.40 10.17 11.64
N GLY A 222 3.87 9.03 11.15
CA GLY A 222 2.60 8.97 10.48
C GLY A 222 2.06 7.55 10.34
N VAL A 223 0.77 7.47 9.98
CA VAL A 223 0.07 6.22 9.69
C VAL A 223 -0.51 6.24 8.27
N LEU A 224 -0.49 5.08 7.62
CA LEU A 224 -0.99 4.87 6.27
C LEU A 224 -2.32 4.14 6.33
N VAL A 225 -3.36 4.73 5.78
CA VAL A 225 -4.72 4.17 5.74
C VAL A 225 -5.04 3.68 4.33
N GLY A 226 -5.29 2.38 4.20
CA GLY A 226 -5.62 1.73 2.92
C GLY A 226 -7.09 1.32 2.84
N THR A 227 -7.37 0.04 3.05
CA THR A 227 -8.69 -0.60 2.83
C THR A 227 -9.86 0.15 3.46
N ALA A 228 -9.68 0.74 4.65
CA ALA A 228 -10.74 1.51 5.31
C ALA A 228 -11.21 2.70 4.46
N ALA A 229 -10.30 3.37 3.75
CA ALA A 229 -10.61 4.50 2.87
C ALA A 229 -11.41 4.10 1.61
N MET A 230 -11.41 2.82 1.22
CA MET A 230 -12.23 2.33 0.10
C MET A 230 -13.74 2.48 0.37
N THR A 231 -14.14 2.65 1.63
CA THR A 231 -15.54 2.89 2.02
C THR A 231 -15.91 4.37 2.00
N ALA A 232 -14.96 5.27 1.82
CA ALA A 232 -15.19 6.69 1.78
C ALA A 232 -16.17 7.09 0.66
N LYS A 233 -16.86 8.21 0.85
CA LYS A 233 -17.84 8.71 -0.12
C LYS A 233 -17.18 9.01 -1.47
N GLU A 234 -15.99 9.52 -1.44
CA GLU A 234 -15.19 9.95 -2.60
C GLU A 234 -14.54 8.79 -3.35
N ALA A 235 -14.49 7.60 -2.76
CA ALA A 235 -14.02 6.40 -3.45
C ALA A 235 -15.06 5.92 -4.47
N HIS A 236 -14.62 5.59 -5.69
CA HIS A 236 -15.47 5.02 -6.75
C HIS A 236 -15.81 3.54 -6.53
N THR A 237 -15.41 2.96 -5.40
CA THR A 237 -15.83 1.62 -4.97
C THR A 237 -17.36 1.51 -4.99
N SER A 238 -17.89 0.46 -5.62
CA SER A 238 -19.35 0.30 -5.72
C SER A 238 -20.01 0.18 -4.35
N PRO A 239 -21.29 0.60 -4.20
CA PRO A 239 -22.02 0.49 -2.92
C PRO A 239 -22.01 -0.93 -2.36
N GLU A 240 -22.14 -1.95 -3.22
CA GLU A 240 -22.11 -3.36 -2.84
C GLU A 240 -20.77 -3.76 -2.23
N VAL A 241 -19.67 -3.33 -2.84
CA VAL A 241 -18.31 -3.61 -2.34
C VAL A 241 -18.05 -2.84 -1.05
N LYS A 242 -18.51 -1.58 -0.93
CA LYS A 242 -18.44 -0.83 0.33
C LYS A 242 -19.17 -1.56 1.45
N GLN A 243 -20.39 -2.05 1.17
CA GLN A 243 -21.16 -2.83 2.14
C GLN A 243 -20.45 -4.14 2.52
N MET A 244 -19.84 -4.83 1.55
CA MET A 244 -19.03 -6.03 1.82
C MET A 244 -17.83 -5.70 2.72
N LEU A 245 -17.10 -4.63 2.45
CA LEU A 245 -15.96 -4.19 3.28
C LEU A 245 -16.38 -3.95 4.72
N VAL A 246 -17.52 -3.27 4.93
CA VAL A 246 -18.05 -2.96 6.28
C VAL A 246 -18.55 -4.22 7.00
N SER A 247 -19.14 -5.17 6.30
CA SER A 247 -19.73 -6.36 6.88
C SER A 247 -18.77 -7.54 7.02
N THR A 248 -17.59 -7.48 6.38
CA THR A 248 -16.60 -8.56 6.42
C THR A 248 -15.85 -8.52 7.76
N PRO A 249 -15.85 -9.60 8.54
CA PRO A 249 -15.14 -9.64 9.83
C PRO A 249 -13.63 -9.39 9.69
N GLY A 250 -13.06 -9.77 8.55
CA GLY A 250 -11.64 -9.64 8.30
C GLY A 250 -10.80 -10.78 8.91
N ILE A 251 -9.50 -10.66 8.74
CA ILE A 251 -8.53 -11.56 9.39
C ILE A 251 -8.36 -11.06 10.82
N PRO A 252 -8.45 -11.93 11.84
CA PRO A 252 -8.20 -11.53 13.22
C PRO A 252 -6.81 -10.89 13.33
N VAL A 253 -6.78 -9.68 13.86
CA VAL A 253 -5.55 -9.00 14.21
C VAL A 253 -5.19 -9.40 15.65
N LYS A 254 -3.92 -9.33 15.99
CA LYS A 254 -3.44 -9.55 17.34
C LYS A 254 -4.32 -8.84 18.38
N GLY A 255 -4.73 -9.55 19.41
CA GLY A 255 -5.52 -8.99 20.51
C GLY A 255 -7.03 -9.24 20.43
N ASP A 256 -7.52 -10.13 19.57
CA ASP A 256 -8.94 -10.54 19.56
C ASP A 256 -9.34 -11.38 20.81
N GLY A 257 -8.44 -11.52 21.78
CA GLY A 257 -8.69 -12.16 23.09
C GLY A 257 -8.24 -13.61 23.18
N ASN A 258 -7.66 -14.20 22.13
CA ASN A 258 -7.33 -15.62 22.16
C ASN A 258 -5.87 -15.92 22.48
N ASP A 259 -4.91 -15.19 21.97
CA ASP A 259 -3.50 -15.25 22.40
C ASP A 259 -2.72 -14.08 21.75
N PRO A 260 -2.23 -13.11 22.53
CA PRO A 260 -1.43 -12.01 21.99
C PRO A 260 -0.08 -12.49 21.44
N PHE A 261 0.32 -13.72 21.72
CA PHE A 261 1.58 -14.32 21.30
C PHE A 261 1.38 -15.50 20.34
N ALA A 262 0.14 -15.71 19.85
CA ALA A 262 -0.12 -16.78 18.87
C ALA A 262 0.83 -16.63 17.67
N PRO A 263 1.39 -17.74 17.17
CA PRO A 263 2.22 -17.72 15.97
C PRO A 263 1.51 -17.01 14.82
N LEU A 264 2.19 -16.17 14.09
CA LEU A 264 1.64 -15.41 12.96
C LEU A 264 0.88 -16.31 11.98
N GLY A 265 1.34 -17.54 11.76
CA GLY A 265 0.71 -18.51 10.87
C GLY A 265 -0.73 -18.88 11.22
N GLU A 266 -1.18 -18.71 12.45
CA GLU A 266 -2.57 -18.97 12.87
C GLU A 266 -3.49 -17.77 12.62
N GLN A 267 -2.94 -16.59 12.47
CA GLN A 267 -3.69 -15.35 12.22
C GLN A 267 -3.84 -15.03 10.73
N TRP A 268 -3.08 -15.67 9.86
CA TRP A 268 -3.05 -15.41 8.43
C TRP A 268 -3.94 -16.35 7.64
N VAL A 269 -4.35 -15.89 6.44
CA VAL A 269 -4.98 -16.75 5.44
C VAL A 269 -3.89 -17.32 4.55
N PRO A 270 -3.62 -18.63 4.58
CA PRO A 270 -2.63 -19.23 3.69
C PRO A 270 -2.98 -18.98 2.22
N SER A 271 -1.96 -18.90 1.36
CA SER A 271 -2.13 -18.71 -0.07
C SER A 271 -3.10 -19.74 -0.67
N GLY A 272 -4.06 -19.26 -1.46
CA GLY A 272 -5.10 -20.07 -2.07
C GLY A 272 -6.27 -20.45 -1.17
N GLN A 273 -6.34 -19.91 0.05
CA GLN A 273 -7.43 -20.15 1.01
C GLN A 273 -8.27 -18.89 1.27
N ALA A 274 -9.35 -19.05 2.03
CA ALA A 274 -10.20 -17.96 2.50
C ALA A 274 -10.57 -18.15 3.98
N LYS A 275 -10.58 -17.05 4.73
CA LYS A 275 -10.97 -17.02 6.15
C LYS A 275 -11.54 -15.63 6.49
N GLY A 276 -12.58 -15.59 7.31
CA GLY A 276 -13.15 -14.33 7.78
C GLY A 276 -13.70 -13.40 6.68
N GLY A 277 -14.02 -13.94 5.51
CA GLY A 277 -14.43 -13.16 4.34
C GLY A 277 -13.28 -12.59 3.52
N VAL A 278 -12.05 -12.96 3.85
CA VAL A 278 -10.83 -12.58 3.11
C VAL A 278 -10.25 -13.81 2.41
N THR A 279 -9.83 -13.64 1.18
CA THR A 279 -9.12 -14.66 0.39
C THR A 279 -7.66 -14.26 0.20
N SER A 280 -6.77 -15.24 0.21
CA SER A 280 -5.35 -15.06 -0.12
C SER A 280 -5.05 -15.71 -1.46
N GLY A 281 -4.36 -15.00 -2.34
CA GLY A 281 -3.97 -15.46 -3.67
C GLY A 281 -2.60 -14.93 -4.07
N LEU A 282 -2.18 -15.26 -5.29
CA LEU A 282 -0.97 -14.71 -5.89
C LEU A 282 -1.35 -13.69 -6.97
N SER A 283 -0.76 -12.52 -6.91
CA SER A 283 -0.87 -11.50 -7.96
C SER A 283 -0.03 -11.89 -9.20
N HIS A 284 -0.16 -11.13 -10.28
CA HIS A 284 0.70 -11.27 -11.46
C HIS A 284 2.20 -10.99 -11.18
N LEU A 285 2.50 -10.32 -10.08
CA LEU A 285 3.88 -10.09 -9.61
C LEU A 285 4.41 -11.27 -8.76
N HIS A 286 3.66 -12.37 -8.66
CA HIS A 286 3.97 -13.51 -7.80
C HIS A 286 4.12 -13.16 -6.30
N ALA A 287 3.47 -12.09 -5.87
CA ALA A 287 3.38 -11.69 -4.47
C ALA A 287 2.01 -12.07 -3.90
N ASP A 288 1.97 -12.39 -2.61
CA ASP A 288 0.72 -12.69 -1.92
C ASP A 288 -0.16 -11.44 -1.83
N ILE A 289 -1.47 -11.65 -2.04
CA ILE A 289 -2.47 -10.57 -2.07
C ILE A 289 -3.72 -10.98 -1.30
N TYR A 290 -4.21 -10.10 -0.42
CA TYR A 290 -5.50 -10.26 0.24
C TYR A 290 -6.60 -9.52 -0.51
N GLU A 291 -7.69 -10.22 -0.75
CA GLU A 291 -8.87 -9.69 -1.42
C GLU A 291 -10.14 -10.08 -0.63
N LEU A 292 -11.23 -9.34 -0.83
CA LEU A 292 -12.53 -9.77 -0.33
C LEU A 292 -12.94 -11.11 -0.97
N GLU A 293 -13.44 -12.03 -0.14
CA GLU A 293 -14.02 -13.28 -0.62
C GLU A 293 -15.30 -13.00 -1.41
N ASN A 294 -15.25 -13.19 -2.71
CA ASN A 294 -16.35 -12.94 -3.63
C ASN A 294 -16.46 -14.05 -4.69
N SER A 295 -17.44 -13.94 -5.60
CA SER A 295 -17.65 -14.94 -6.65
C SER A 295 -16.44 -15.07 -7.58
N SER A 296 -15.76 -13.97 -7.92
CA SER A 296 -14.56 -14.00 -8.77
C SER A 296 -13.40 -14.70 -8.08
N ALA A 297 -13.15 -14.39 -6.80
CA ALA A 297 -12.11 -15.05 -6.00
C ALA A 297 -12.36 -16.56 -5.87
N ARG A 298 -13.62 -16.96 -5.63
CA ARG A 298 -14.00 -18.40 -5.58
C ARG A 298 -13.78 -19.08 -6.92
N CYS A 299 -14.19 -18.45 -8.02
CA CYS A 299 -13.96 -18.97 -9.36
C CYS A 299 -12.46 -19.12 -9.65
N GLY A 300 -11.66 -18.11 -9.34
CA GLY A 300 -10.20 -18.15 -9.50
C GLY A 300 -9.56 -19.34 -8.78
N ARG A 301 -9.92 -19.57 -7.52
CA ARG A 301 -9.42 -20.72 -6.75
C ARG A 301 -9.84 -22.07 -7.38
N LEU A 302 -11.09 -22.17 -7.85
CA LEU A 302 -11.57 -23.37 -8.53
C LEU A 302 -10.76 -23.64 -9.81
N LEU A 303 -10.52 -22.62 -10.62
CA LEU A 303 -9.72 -22.73 -11.85
C LEU A 303 -8.26 -23.14 -11.54
N VAL A 304 -7.63 -22.51 -10.56
CA VAL A 304 -6.26 -22.88 -10.12
C VAL A 304 -6.20 -24.34 -9.66
N ARG A 305 -7.22 -24.80 -8.91
CA ARG A 305 -7.31 -26.20 -8.50
C ARG A 305 -7.38 -27.14 -9.70
N VAL A 306 -8.27 -26.86 -10.63
CA VAL A 306 -8.44 -27.72 -11.84
C VAL A 306 -7.20 -27.66 -12.73
N MET A 307 -6.50 -26.54 -12.81
CA MET A 307 -5.21 -26.46 -13.51
C MET A 307 -4.13 -27.37 -12.88
N LYS A 308 -4.14 -27.50 -11.54
CA LYS A 308 -3.22 -28.41 -10.81
C LYS A 308 -3.68 -29.87 -10.87
N HIS A 309 -4.97 -30.11 -11.05
CA HIS A 309 -5.62 -31.41 -11.07
C HIS A 309 -6.51 -31.55 -12.32
N PRO A 310 -5.91 -31.63 -13.55
CA PRO A 310 -6.67 -31.66 -14.81
C PRO A 310 -7.66 -32.83 -14.89
N GLU A 311 -7.42 -33.90 -14.16
CA GLU A 311 -8.32 -35.06 -14.04
C GLU A 311 -9.68 -34.72 -13.41
N GLU A 312 -9.76 -33.62 -12.64
CA GLU A 312 -11.01 -33.15 -12.04
C GLU A 312 -11.87 -32.32 -13.03
N LEU A 313 -11.35 -31.91 -14.17
CA LEU A 313 -11.99 -30.96 -15.09
C LEU A 313 -13.40 -31.43 -15.51
N GLU A 314 -13.53 -32.64 -15.98
CA GLU A 314 -14.81 -33.17 -16.46
C GLU A 314 -15.80 -33.37 -15.32
N SER A 315 -15.35 -33.86 -14.17
CA SER A 315 -16.23 -34.08 -13.01
C SER A 315 -16.72 -32.76 -12.38
N ARG A 316 -16.01 -31.65 -12.59
CA ARG A 316 -16.34 -30.32 -12.08
C ARG A 316 -16.87 -29.35 -13.15
N ARG A 317 -17.12 -29.84 -14.34
CA ARG A 317 -17.51 -29.00 -15.49
C ARG A 317 -18.67 -28.06 -15.16
N ASP A 318 -19.76 -28.60 -14.60
CA ASP A 318 -20.94 -27.79 -14.28
C ASP A 318 -20.69 -26.79 -13.15
N GLU A 319 -19.86 -27.16 -12.16
CA GLU A 319 -19.40 -26.25 -11.10
C GLU A 319 -18.58 -25.09 -11.68
N ILE A 320 -17.69 -25.38 -12.63
CA ILE A 320 -16.85 -24.38 -13.30
C ILE A 320 -17.72 -23.43 -14.11
N ILE A 321 -18.64 -23.97 -14.94
CA ILE A 321 -19.55 -23.15 -15.74
C ILE A 321 -20.37 -22.22 -14.83
N LYS A 322 -20.97 -22.75 -13.78
CA LYS A 322 -21.75 -21.96 -12.81
C LYS A 322 -20.89 -20.89 -12.11
N ALA A 323 -19.62 -21.20 -11.77
CA ALA A 323 -18.71 -20.25 -11.17
C ALA A 323 -18.34 -19.13 -12.16
N LEU A 324 -18.05 -19.47 -13.42
CA LEU A 324 -17.77 -18.50 -14.48
C LEU A 324 -18.97 -17.59 -14.74
N ASP A 325 -20.15 -18.15 -14.88
CA ASP A 325 -21.40 -17.37 -15.10
C ASP A 325 -21.66 -16.40 -13.93
N ALA A 326 -21.35 -16.80 -12.70
CA ALA A 326 -21.48 -15.95 -11.52
C ALA A 326 -20.48 -14.77 -11.49
N THR A 327 -19.38 -14.88 -12.23
CA THR A 327 -18.35 -13.83 -12.31
C THR A 327 -18.46 -13.00 -13.58
N ALA A 328 -19.15 -13.50 -14.60
CA ALA A 328 -19.37 -12.80 -15.86
C ALA A 328 -20.12 -11.49 -15.61
N LYS A 329 -19.38 -10.41 -15.48
CA LYS A 329 -19.93 -9.05 -15.50
C LYS A 329 -19.47 -8.39 -16.78
N PRO A 330 -20.35 -7.72 -17.52
CA PRO A 330 -19.92 -6.83 -18.57
C PRO A 330 -19.11 -5.71 -17.91
N TYR A 331 -17.88 -5.58 -18.30
CA TYR A 331 -17.04 -4.44 -17.99
C TYR A 331 -17.26 -3.36 -19.04
#